data_cf34108d9ec2133430d40fe44b0e60e7
#
_entry.id   cf34108d9ec2133430d40fe44b0e60e7
#
_cell.length_a   1.000
_cell.length_b   1.000
_cell.length_c   1.000
_cell.angle_alpha   90.00
_cell.angle_beta   90.00
_cell.angle_gamma   90.00
#
_symmetry.space_group_name_H-M   'P 1'
#
loop_
_entity.id
_entity.type
_entity.pdbx_description
1 polymer ?
#
loop_
_entity_poly.entity_id
_entity_poly.type
_entity_poly.pdbx_seq_one_letter_code
_entity_poly.pdbx_strand_id
1 'polypeptide(L)'
;MLRHGSIASLLVVSFVFSTAVLAQISSVEGNVVGADGRPIKDAEIRFEQREGQVSPIISGTDGKGHYTAALPRAVYKLRLVTAGKVRASITVRATGANSRIDFDLRPSAGEKIKHYVWVGGGTGSHLPGHWVEAGIRAAPSPIP
;
A
#
# COMPACT_ATOMS: atom_id res chain seq x y z
N MET A 1 25.27 23.14 69.51
CA MET A 1 23.91 23.15 68.88
C MET A 1 24.06 22.80 67.41
N LEU A 2 23.76 21.59 67.04
CA LEU A 2 23.82 21.08 65.62
C LEU A 2 22.44 21.17 65.03
N ARG A 3 22.26 22.09 64.07
CA ARG A 3 21.02 22.16 63.30
C ARG A 3 21.16 21.22 62.07
N HIS A 4 20.40 20.13 62.08
CA HIS A 4 20.26 19.20 60.93
C HIS A 4 19.34 19.88 59.96
N GLY A 5 19.88 20.29 58.77
CA GLY A 5 19.12 20.72 57.66
C GLY A 5 18.76 19.47 56.83
N SER A 6 17.50 19.08 56.83
CA SER A 6 16.96 18.04 55.92
C SER A 6 16.89 18.59 54.51
N ILE A 7 17.71 18.05 53.61
CA ILE A 7 17.60 18.30 52.19
C ILE A 7 16.59 17.29 51.64
N ALA A 8 15.36 17.75 51.42
CA ALA A 8 14.35 16.97 50.71
C ALA A 8 14.73 16.93 49.22
N SER A 9 15.24 15.80 48.77
CA SER A 9 15.53 15.53 47.36
C SER A 9 14.23 15.27 46.64
N LEU A 10 13.77 16.24 45.84
CA LEU A 10 12.58 16.12 44.98
C LEU A 10 12.96 15.35 43.74
N LEU A 11 12.63 14.07 43.72
CA LEU A 11 12.84 13.16 42.58
C LEU A 11 11.74 13.42 41.54
N VAL A 12 12.03 14.25 40.54
CA VAL A 12 11.13 14.48 39.39
C VAL A 12 11.24 13.28 38.47
N VAL A 13 10.28 12.38 38.57
CA VAL A 13 10.11 11.27 37.61
C VAL A 13 9.47 11.83 36.36
N SER A 14 10.29 12.13 35.34
CA SER A 14 9.79 12.48 34.01
C SER A 14 9.24 11.25 33.33
N PHE A 15 7.90 11.13 33.30
CA PHE A 15 7.21 10.15 32.50
C PHE A 15 7.30 10.56 31.01
N VAL A 16 8.20 9.94 30.27
CA VAL A 16 8.25 10.08 28.83
C VAL A 16 7.10 9.25 28.25
N PHE A 17 6.00 9.89 27.91
CA PHE A 17 4.94 9.26 27.12
C PHE A 17 5.47 9.03 25.72
N SER A 18 5.96 7.82 25.44
CA SER A 18 6.20 7.37 24.06
C SER A 18 4.86 7.23 23.38
N THR A 19 4.46 8.23 22.60
CA THR A 19 3.33 8.10 21.68
C THR A 19 3.73 7.13 20.58
N ALA A 20 3.28 5.89 20.66
CA ALA A 20 3.38 4.94 19.57
C ALA A 20 2.55 5.49 18.40
N VAL A 21 3.23 6.03 17.40
CA VAL A 21 2.59 6.36 16.12
C VAL A 21 2.20 5.04 15.48
N LEU A 22 0.92 4.68 15.52
CA LEU A 22 0.39 3.54 14.80
C LEU A 22 0.57 3.84 13.31
N ALA A 23 1.53 3.18 12.68
CA ALA A 23 1.73 3.26 11.23
C ALA A 23 0.45 2.78 10.54
N GLN A 24 -0.17 3.64 9.75
CA GLN A 24 -1.34 3.27 8.95
C GLN A 24 -0.88 2.32 7.84
N ILE A 25 -1.42 1.10 7.86
CA ILE A 25 -1.14 0.05 6.89
C ILE A 25 -2.30 -0.03 5.91
N SER A 26 -2.00 0.03 4.62
CA SER A 26 -2.94 -0.25 3.53
C SER A 26 -2.90 -1.73 3.17
N SER A 27 -4.05 -2.37 3.08
CA SER A 27 -4.15 -3.68 2.43
C SER A 27 -4.30 -3.48 0.94
N VAL A 28 -3.44 -4.13 0.17
CA VAL A 28 -3.50 -4.16 -1.30
C VAL A 28 -3.75 -5.58 -1.74
N GLU A 29 -4.73 -5.78 -2.59
CA GLU A 29 -5.06 -7.07 -3.18
C GLU A 29 -5.28 -6.94 -4.69
N GLY A 30 -5.32 -8.03 -5.41
CA GLY A 30 -5.64 -8.01 -6.82
C GLY A 30 -5.50 -9.36 -7.50
N ASN A 31 -5.82 -9.38 -8.77
CA ASN A 31 -5.74 -10.55 -9.62
C ASN A 31 -4.81 -10.29 -10.80
N VAL A 32 -4.15 -11.34 -11.26
CA VAL A 32 -3.29 -11.32 -12.44
C VAL A 32 -3.80 -12.31 -13.47
N VAL A 33 -4.14 -11.81 -14.65
CA VAL A 33 -4.61 -12.58 -15.79
C VAL A 33 -3.56 -12.52 -16.90
N GLY A 34 -3.20 -13.68 -17.43
CA GLY A 34 -2.21 -13.82 -18.49
C GLY A 34 -2.75 -13.48 -19.89
N ALA A 35 -1.85 -13.51 -20.86
CA ALA A 35 -2.19 -13.24 -22.27
C ALA A 35 -3.22 -14.21 -22.85
N ASP A 36 -3.31 -15.42 -22.31
CA ASP A 36 -4.28 -16.48 -22.68
C ASP A 36 -5.63 -16.37 -21.95
N GLY A 37 -5.80 -15.33 -21.10
CA GLY A 37 -7.00 -15.13 -20.30
C GLY A 37 -7.07 -15.99 -19.03
N ARG A 38 -6.03 -16.76 -18.72
CA ARG A 38 -5.96 -17.59 -17.52
C ARG A 38 -5.26 -16.88 -16.37
N PRO A 39 -5.63 -17.18 -15.11
CA PRO A 39 -4.89 -16.68 -13.95
C PRO A 39 -3.43 -17.12 -13.99
N ILE A 40 -2.52 -16.23 -13.62
CA ILE A 40 -1.09 -16.55 -13.50
C ILE A 40 -0.79 -16.89 -12.05
N LYS A 41 -0.36 -18.12 -11.81
CA LYS A 41 0.20 -18.57 -10.53
C LYS A 41 1.68 -18.19 -10.45
N ASP A 42 2.16 -17.96 -9.23
CA ASP A 42 3.57 -17.65 -8.93
C ASP A 42 4.12 -16.42 -9.67
N ALA A 43 3.25 -15.50 -10.09
CA ALA A 43 3.67 -14.18 -10.51
C ALA A 43 4.13 -13.38 -9.28
N GLU A 44 5.17 -12.59 -9.46
CA GLU A 44 5.74 -11.78 -8.38
C GLU A 44 5.28 -10.33 -8.51
N ILE A 45 4.71 -9.79 -7.44
CA ILE A 45 4.35 -8.39 -7.33
C ILE A 45 5.36 -7.72 -6.42
N ARG A 46 6.16 -6.80 -6.95
CA ARG A 46 7.17 -6.04 -6.21
C ARG A 46 6.67 -4.65 -5.92
N PHE A 47 6.69 -4.28 -4.64
CA PHE A 47 6.37 -2.94 -4.16
C PHE A 47 7.66 -2.25 -3.74
N GLU A 48 8.18 -1.39 -4.57
CA GLU A 48 9.41 -0.63 -4.33
C GLU A 48 9.03 0.76 -3.82
N GLN A 49 9.41 1.10 -2.59
CA GLN A 49 9.17 2.43 -2.04
C GLN A 49 10.04 3.45 -2.81
N ARG A 50 9.43 4.56 -3.23
CA ARG A 50 10.14 5.58 -4.01
C ARG A 50 11.14 6.40 -3.19
N GLU A 51 10.87 6.56 -1.92
CA GLU A 51 11.70 7.34 -1.00
C GLU A 51 12.28 6.41 0.06
N GLY A 52 13.57 6.59 0.32
CA GLY A 52 14.32 5.76 1.25
C GLY A 52 14.93 4.50 0.62
N GLN A 53 15.92 3.94 1.31
CA GLN A 53 16.59 2.69 0.94
C GLN A 53 15.93 1.53 1.71
N VAL A 54 14.70 1.22 1.36
CA VAL A 54 13.93 0.14 1.99
C VAL A 54 13.86 -1.04 1.01
N SER A 55 14.05 -2.24 1.52
CA SER A 55 13.90 -3.46 0.72
C SER A 55 12.49 -3.55 0.15
N PRO A 56 12.31 -3.99 -1.11
CA PRO A 56 11.01 -4.18 -1.72
C PRO A 56 10.15 -5.16 -0.91
N ILE A 57 8.85 -4.87 -0.83
CA ILE A 57 7.86 -5.84 -0.35
C ILE A 57 7.46 -6.68 -1.55
N ILE A 58 7.50 -8.00 -1.40
CA ILE A 58 7.22 -8.95 -2.47
C ILE A 58 6.03 -9.81 -2.08
N SER A 59 5.06 -9.95 -2.99
CA SER A 59 3.92 -10.85 -2.88
C SER A 59 3.83 -11.73 -4.11
N GLY A 60 3.50 -13.00 -3.92
CA GLY A 60 3.26 -13.96 -5.00
C GLY A 60 1.77 -14.16 -5.26
N THR A 61 1.41 -14.53 -6.48
CA THR A 61 0.03 -14.94 -6.81
C THR A 61 -0.19 -16.42 -6.51
N ASP A 62 -1.40 -16.73 -6.04
CA ASP A 62 -1.87 -18.09 -5.83
C ASP A 62 -2.34 -18.77 -7.15
N GLY A 63 -2.90 -19.99 -7.05
CA GLY A 63 -3.41 -20.75 -8.20
C GLY A 63 -4.58 -20.08 -8.92
N LYS A 64 -5.24 -19.11 -8.30
CA LYS A 64 -6.31 -18.29 -8.89
C LYS A 64 -5.81 -16.95 -9.41
N GLY A 65 -4.48 -16.72 -9.39
CA GLY A 65 -3.87 -15.47 -9.79
C GLY A 65 -4.06 -14.33 -8.79
N HIS A 66 -4.52 -14.63 -7.58
CA HIS A 66 -4.78 -13.64 -6.54
C HIS A 66 -3.54 -13.38 -5.68
N TYR A 67 -3.31 -12.12 -5.30
CA TYR A 67 -2.26 -11.69 -4.37
C TYR A 67 -2.79 -10.71 -3.35
N THR A 68 -2.10 -10.62 -2.22
CA THR A 68 -2.34 -9.63 -1.17
C THR A 68 -1.01 -9.10 -0.64
N ALA A 69 -0.99 -7.85 -0.20
CA ALA A 69 0.15 -7.25 0.48
C ALA A 69 -0.31 -6.22 1.50
N ALA A 70 0.48 -6.06 2.57
CA ALA A 70 0.30 -5.01 3.57
C ALA A 70 1.39 -3.95 3.36
N LEU A 71 1.00 -2.72 3.05
CA LEU A 71 1.90 -1.64 2.74
C LEU A 71 1.84 -0.53 3.78
N PRO A 72 2.95 -0.18 4.44
CA PRO A 72 3.07 1.07 5.19
C PRO A 72 2.75 2.29 4.31
N ARG A 73 2.32 3.38 4.92
CA ARG A 73 1.98 4.62 4.21
C ARG A 73 3.20 5.19 3.49
N ALA A 74 3.19 5.14 2.16
CA ALA A 74 4.25 5.67 1.30
C ALA A 74 3.81 5.68 -0.18
N VAL A 75 4.68 6.16 -1.05
CA VAL A 75 4.52 6.03 -2.51
C VAL A 75 5.37 4.87 -2.99
N TYR A 76 4.75 3.94 -3.70
CA TYR A 76 5.37 2.74 -4.21
C TYR A 76 5.34 2.68 -5.73
N LYS A 77 6.41 2.19 -6.31
CA LYS A 77 6.43 1.67 -7.68
C LYS A 77 6.10 0.18 -7.61
N LEU A 78 4.97 -0.17 -8.17
CA LEU A 78 4.48 -1.53 -8.27
C LEU A 78 4.96 -2.14 -9.58
N ARG A 79 5.52 -3.33 -9.53
CA ARG A 79 5.94 -4.07 -10.73
C ARG A 79 5.39 -5.48 -10.69
N LEU A 80 4.74 -5.88 -11.78
CA LEU A 80 4.39 -7.27 -12.05
C LEU A 80 5.55 -7.95 -12.78
N VAL A 81 6.08 -9.01 -12.20
CA VAL A 81 7.16 -9.81 -12.76
C VAL A 81 6.67 -11.23 -12.99
N THR A 82 6.82 -11.74 -14.21
CA THR A 82 6.56 -13.13 -14.57
C THR A 82 7.75 -13.70 -15.33
N ALA A 83 8.18 -14.91 -14.99
CA ALA A 83 9.36 -15.54 -15.60
C ALA A 83 10.60 -14.60 -15.64
N GLY A 84 10.83 -13.84 -14.56
CA GLY A 84 11.94 -12.92 -14.43
C GLY A 84 11.84 -11.62 -15.25
N LYS A 85 10.72 -11.38 -15.95
CA LYS A 85 10.50 -10.19 -16.77
C LYS A 85 9.43 -9.28 -16.18
N VAL A 86 9.69 -7.98 -16.16
CA VAL A 86 8.69 -6.97 -15.81
C VAL A 86 7.65 -6.87 -16.93
N ARG A 87 6.40 -7.14 -16.61
CA ARG A 87 5.27 -7.15 -17.58
C ARG A 87 4.44 -5.88 -17.52
N ALA A 88 4.34 -5.29 -16.34
CA ALA A 88 3.60 -4.06 -16.11
C ALA A 88 4.14 -3.32 -14.91
N SER A 89 3.96 -2.02 -14.84
CA SER A 89 4.28 -1.22 -13.65
C SER A 89 3.35 -0.02 -13.52
N ILE A 90 3.07 0.37 -12.27
CA ILE A 90 2.25 1.53 -11.90
C ILE A 90 2.83 2.17 -10.64
N THR A 91 2.61 3.45 -10.45
CA THR A 91 2.91 4.14 -9.18
C THR A 91 1.63 4.27 -8.37
N VAL A 92 1.65 3.83 -7.12
CA VAL A 92 0.53 3.88 -6.19
C VAL A 92 0.93 4.58 -4.89
N ARG A 93 -0.04 5.23 -4.26
CA ARG A 93 0.12 5.83 -2.93
C ARG A 93 -0.66 5.02 -1.91
N ALA A 94 0.03 4.41 -0.96
CA ALA A 94 -0.58 3.77 0.20
C ALA A 94 -0.94 4.85 1.23
N THR A 95 -2.23 5.01 1.53
CA THR A 95 -2.76 6.07 2.41
C THR A 95 -3.38 5.57 3.70
N GLY A 96 -3.37 4.26 3.92
CA GLY A 96 -4.12 3.56 4.96
C GLY A 96 -5.45 2.98 4.47
N ALA A 97 -5.94 3.40 3.30
CA ALA A 97 -7.12 2.80 2.68
C ALA A 97 -6.77 1.49 1.95
N ASN A 98 -7.73 0.58 1.88
CA ASN A 98 -7.60 -0.63 1.10
C ASN A 98 -7.61 -0.31 -0.40
N SER A 99 -6.77 -1.00 -1.15
CA SER A 99 -6.67 -0.84 -2.60
C SER A 99 -6.75 -2.19 -3.30
N ARG A 100 -7.32 -2.19 -4.49
CA ARG A 100 -7.34 -3.35 -5.38
C ARG A 100 -6.69 -2.97 -6.70
N ILE A 101 -5.70 -3.76 -7.13
CA ILE A 101 -4.96 -3.53 -8.37
C ILE A 101 -4.93 -4.81 -9.17
N ASP A 102 -5.68 -4.83 -10.26
CA ASP A 102 -5.78 -5.97 -11.16
C ASP A 102 -4.88 -5.75 -12.39
N PHE A 103 -4.20 -6.81 -12.80
CA PHE A 103 -3.38 -6.83 -14.00
C PHE A 103 -4.00 -7.76 -15.04
N ASP A 104 -4.23 -7.24 -16.23
CA ASP A 104 -4.75 -7.99 -17.38
C ASP A 104 -3.76 -7.92 -18.54
N LEU A 105 -3.07 -9.00 -18.81
CA LEU A 105 -2.05 -9.06 -19.85
C LEU A 105 -2.60 -9.50 -21.20
N ARG A 106 -3.91 -9.67 -21.36
CA ARG A 106 -4.52 -10.02 -22.64
C ARG A 106 -4.27 -8.91 -23.67
N PRO A 107 -3.96 -9.26 -24.93
CA PRO A 107 -3.74 -8.26 -25.98
C PRO A 107 -4.98 -7.41 -26.28
N SER A 108 -6.17 -7.95 -26.04
CA SER A 108 -7.47 -7.27 -26.24
C SER A 108 -7.89 -6.39 -25.09
N ALA A 109 -7.19 -6.42 -23.94
CA ALA A 109 -7.50 -5.55 -22.82
C ALA A 109 -7.13 -4.10 -23.17
N GLY A 110 -8.09 -3.18 -23.08
CA GLY A 110 -7.86 -1.77 -23.37
C GLY A 110 -6.90 -1.13 -22.37
N GLU A 111 -7.06 -1.43 -21.10
CA GLU A 111 -6.20 -0.97 -20.02
C GLU A 111 -5.65 -2.19 -19.25
N LYS A 112 -4.33 -2.31 -19.22
CA LYS A 112 -3.66 -3.47 -18.62
C LYS A 112 -3.68 -3.48 -17.09
N ILE A 113 -3.89 -2.34 -16.47
CA ILE A 113 -3.88 -2.17 -15.02
C ILE A 113 -5.12 -1.41 -14.61
N LYS A 114 -5.91 -1.99 -13.71
CA LYS A 114 -7.06 -1.33 -13.08
C LYS A 114 -6.78 -1.17 -11.60
N HIS A 115 -6.95 0.05 -11.13
CA HIS A 115 -6.72 0.41 -9.73
C HIS A 115 -8.03 0.90 -9.10
N TYR A 116 -8.42 0.28 -7.98
CA TYR A 116 -9.60 0.64 -7.21
C TYR A 116 -9.19 0.98 -5.77
N VAL A 117 -9.88 1.92 -5.18
CA VAL A 117 -9.74 2.29 -3.76
C VAL A 117 -11.07 2.03 -3.06
N TRP A 118 -11.01 1.43 -1.89
CA TRP A 118 -12.19 1.23 -1.05
C TRP A 118 -12.61 2.56 -0.43
N VAL A 119 -13.84 2.96 -0.69
CA VAL A 119 -14.46 4.11 -0.06
C VAL A 119 -15.50 3.60 0.94
N GLY A 120 -15.26 3.86 2.22
CA GLY A 120 -16.20 3.52 3.27
C GLY A 120 -17.49 4.34 3.14
N GLY A 121 -18.62 3.77 3.57
CA GLY A 121 -19.85 4.54 3.71
C GLY A 121 -19.64 5.73 4.67
N GLY A 122 -20.21 6.90 4.35
CA GLY A 122 -20.09 8.10 5.18
C GLY A 122 -20.63 7.86 6.59
N THR A 123 -20.06 8.55 7.57
CA THR A 123 -20.51 8.49 8.97
C THR A 123 -21.99 8.89 9.05
N GLY A 124 -22.85 7.96 9.47
CA GLY A 124 -24.31 8.16 9.56
C GLY A 124 -25.10 7.71 8.32
N SER A 125 -24.45 7.20 7.26
CA SER A 125 -25.14 6.55 6.16
C SER A 125 -25.21 5.04 6.38
N HIS A 126 -26.36 4.42 6.15
CA HIS A 126 -26.51 2.96 6.14
C HIS A 126 -26.00 2.32 4.85
N LEU A 127 -25.30 3.08 4.00
CA LEU A 127 -24.76 2.59 2.75
C LEU A 127 -23.46 1.83 3.01
N PRO A 128 -23.31 0.59 2.51
CA PRO A 128 -22.06 -0.14 2.60
C PRO A 128 -20.98 0.59 1.81
N GLY A 129 -19.70 0.44 2.22
CA GLY A 129 -18.58 0.90 1.42
C GLY A 129 -18.55 0.21 0.05
N HIS A 130 -17.88 0.82 -0.92
CA HIS A 130 -17.77 0.30 -2.29
C HIS A 130 -16.39 0.59 -2.88
N TRP A 131 -16.02 -0.19 -3.89
CA TRP A 131 -14.80 0.03 -4.66
C TRP A 131 -15.03 1.13 -5.71
N VAL A 132 -14.16 2.12 -5.73
CA VAL A 132 -14.15 3.20 -6.72
C VAL A 132 -12.87 3.09 -7.54
N GLU A 133 -13.01 3.12 -8.87
CA GLU A 133 -11.86 3.13 -9.76
C GLU A 133 -11.06 4.41 -9.55
N ALA A 134 -9.80 4.26 -9.15
CA ALA A 134 -8.86 5.37 -9.05
C ALA A 134 -8.38 5.68 -10.47
N GLY A 135 -8.92 6.72 -11.08
CA GLY A 135 -8.48 7.17 -12.39
C GLY A 135 -6.97 7.36 -12.42
N ILE A 136 -6.29 6.78 -13.40
CA ILE A 136 -4.90 7.06 -13.68
C ILE A 136 -4.87 8.54 -14.08
N ARG A 137 -4.44 9.40 -13.17
CA ARG A 137 -4.21 10.81 -13.51
C ARG A 137 -3.06 10.82 -14.50
N ALA A 138 -3.38 10.87 -15.78
CA ALA A 138 -2.40 11.17 -16.80
C ALA A 138 -1.62 12.40 -16.33
N ALA A 139 -0.29 12.30 -16.32
CA ALA A 139 0.55 13.46 -16.03
C ALA A 139 0.11 14.59 -16.95
N PRO A 140 -0.05 15.83 -16.46
CA PRO A 140 -0.39 16.94 -17.32
C PRO A 140 0.66 17.02 -18.42
N SER A 141 0.20 16.96 -19.68
CA SER A 141 1.07 17.19 -20.82
C SER A 141 1.74 18.55 -20.66
N PRO A 142 3.05 18.67 -20.90
CA PRO A 142 3.68 19.99 -20.90
C PRO A 142 2.96 20.85 -21.94
N ILE A 143 2.45 21.98 -21.49
CA ILE A 143 1.84 23.01 -22.33
C ILE A 143 2.95 23.56 -23.25
N PRO A 144 2.73 23.68 -24.55
CA PRO A 144 3.73 24.19 -25.49
C PRO A 144 4.12 25.65 -25.21
#